data_94191e7ce88fdf962f3f0ec91de318ea
#
_entry.id   94191e7ce88fdf962f3f0ec91de318ea
#
_cell.length_a   1.000
_cell.length_b   1.000
_cell.length_c   1.000
_cell.angle_alpha   90.00
_cell.angle_beta   90.00
_cell.angle_gamma   90.00
#
_symmetry.space_group_name_H-M   'P 1'
#
loop_
_entity.id
_entity.type
_entity.pdbx_description
1 polymer ?
#
loop_
_entity_poly.entity_id
_entity_poly.type
_entity_poly.pdbx_seq_one_letter_code
_entity_poly.pdbx_strand_id
1 'polypeptide(L)'
;MRANAGFTLLELMIAVVVVAILAAVAYPSYQSYAGRGYRAEAHTALHRLANLQEQYYLDQRQYAADLTALGEANNPAVTEGGRYQVAVAVTALSFTLTATAQGSQASLDASCPTMTLTGNGAKTPEECW
;
A
#
# COMPACT_ATOMS: atom_id res chain seq x y z
N MET A 1 2.22 -48.78 34.87
CA MET A 1 1.28 -47.63 34.84
C MET A 1 2.09 -46.37 34.52
N ARG A 2 1.79 -45.72 33.41
CA ARG A 2 2.42 -44.40 33.09
C ARG A 2 1.62 -43.35 33.84
N ALA A 3 2.24 -42.63 34.78
CA ALA A 3 1.66 -41.49 35.39
C ALA A 3 1.49 -40.38 34.35
N ASN A 4 0.27 -39.99 34.05
CA ASN A 4 0.00 -38.78 33.27
C ASN A 4 0.35 -37.57 34.15
N ALA A 5 1.54 -36.97 33.94
CA ALA A 5 1.87 -35.71 34.55
C ALA A 5 1.01 -34.63 33.90
N GLY A 6 0.00 -34.16 34.61
CA GLY A 6 -0.80 -33.00 34.18
C GLY A 6 -0.04 -31.70 34.41
N PHE A 7 -0.29 -30.68 33.59
CA PHE A 7 0.26 -29.34 33.78
C PHE A 7 -0.25 -28.72 35.08
N THR A 8 0.62 -28.02 35.79
CA THR A 8 0.24 -27.24 36.96
C THR A 8 -0.39 -25.92 36.52
N LEU A 9 -1.28 -25.37 37.35
CA LEU A 9 -1.92 -24.06 37.10
C LEU A 9 -0.87 -22.95 37.01
N LEU A 10 0.18 -23.03 37.83
CA LEU A 10 1.31 -22.08 37.80
C LEU A 10 2.05 -22.14 36.49
N GLU A 11 2.32 -23.31 35.93
CA GLU A 11 3.01 -23.52 34.67
C GLU A 11 2.21 -22.92 33.50
N LEU A 12 0.89 -23.07 33.52
CA LEU A 12 0.00 -22.49 32.53
C LEU A 12 -0.01 -20.94 32.63
N MET A 13 -0.02 -20.39 33.84
CA MET A 13 0.06 -18.93 34.03
C MET A 13 1.36 -18.35 33.50
N ILE A 14 2.50 -18.99 33.79
CA ILE A 14 3.81 -18.56 33.26
C ILE A 14 3.81 -18.64 31.75
N ALA A 15 3.33 -19.71 31.14
CA ALA A 15 3.26 -19.86 29.69
C ALA A 15 2.44 -18.74 29.04
N VAL A 16 1.28 -18.40 29.57
CA VAL A 16 0.43 -17.31 29.06
C VAL A 16 1.12 -15.95 29.16
N VAL A 17 1.81 -15.66 30.29
CA VAL A 17 2.56 -14.41 30.46
C VAL A 17 3.69 -14.31 29.43
N VAL A 18 4.45 -15.37 29.22
CA VAL A 18 5.53 -15.38 28.22
C VAL A 18 4.98 -15.14 26.81
N VAL A 19 3.90 -15.83 26.44
CA VAL A 19 3.25 -15.64 25.12
C VAL A 19 2.73 -14.21 24.98
N ALA A 20 2.13 -13.63 26.02
CA ALA A 20 1.66 -12.25 25.97
C ALA A 20 2.78 -11.23 25.76
N ILE A 21 3.94 -11.41 26.41
CA ILE A 21 5.10 -10.55 26.22
C ILE A 21 5.64 -10.67 24.79
N LEU A 22 5.78 -11.89 24.27
CA LEU A 22 6.24 -12.12 22.91
C LEU A 22 5.27 -11.51 21.87
N ALA A 23 3.97 -11.68 22.07
CA ALA A 23 2.94 -11.12 21.19
C ALA A 23 2.96 -9.59 21.19
N ALA A 24 3.20 -8.95 22.32
CA ALA A 24 3.28 -7.49 22.43
C ALA A 24 4.38 -6.87 21.57
N VAL A 25 5.49 -7.59 21.36
CA VAL A 25 6.60 -7.16 20.51
C VAL A 25 6.39 -7.58 19.04
N ALA A 26 5.91 -8.80 18.82
CA ALA A 26 5.76 -9.37 17.48
C ALA A 26 4.62 -8.70 16.68
N TYR A 27 3.52 -8.34 17.32
CA TYR A 27 2.35 -7.81 16.64
C TYR A 27 2.58 -6.46 15.93
N PRO A 28 3.14 -5.40 16.58
CA PRO A 28 3.41 -4.15 15.90
C PRO A 28 4.45 -4.28 14.78
N SER A 29 5.45 -5.14 14.97
CA SER A 29 6.45 -5.42 13.95
C SER A 29 5.83 -6.06 12.71
N TYR A 30 4.91 -7.02 12.90
CA TYR A 30 4.17 -7.64 11.81
C TYR A 30 3.29 -6.64 11.04
N GLN A 31 2.59 -5.75 11.76
CA GLN A 31 1.76 -4.72 11.12
C GLN A 31 2.58 -3.79 10.22
N SER A 32 3.72 -3.30 10.69
CA SER A 32 4.61 -2.45 9.88
C SER A 32 5.16 -3.19 8.66
N TYR A 33 5.48 -4.46 8.80
CA TYR A 33 5.93 -5.30 7.68
C TYR A 33 4.81 -5.48 6.64
N ALA A 34 3.60 -5.79 7.07
CA ALA A 34 2.44 -5.94 6.20
C ALA A 34 2.10 -4.63 5.47
N GLY A 35 2.13 -3.49 6.19
CA GLY A 35 1.90 -2.17 5.61
C GLY A 35 2.87 -1.84 4.47
N ARG A 36 4.17 -2.15 4.68
CA ARG A 36 5.18 -2.00 3.63
C ARG A 36 4.97 -2.95 2.46
N GLY A 37 4.52 -4.18 2.71
CA GLY A 37 4.18 -5.13 1.65
C GLY A 37 3.03 -4.63 0.75
N TYR A 38 2.05 -3.95 1.33
CA TYR A 38 0.93 -3.39 0.58
C TYR A 38 1.31 -2.21 -0.32
N ARG A 39 2.48 -1.58 -0.15
CA ARG A 39 2.99 -0.56 -1.10
C ARG A 39 3.10 -1.09 -2.52
N ALA A 40 3.36 -2.38 -2.70
CA ALA A 40 3.42 -3.01 -4.02
C ALA A 40 2.14 -2.82 -4.82
N GLU A 41 0.98 -2.75 -4.16
CA GLU A 41 -0.31 -2.44 -4.78
C GLU A 41 -0.32 -1.03 -5.40
N ALA A 42 0.17 -0.04 -4.65
CA ALA A 42 0.29 1.33 -5.15
C ALA A 42 1.31 1.45 -6.28
N HIS A 43 2.49 0.81 -6.14
CA HIS A 43 3.52 0.81 -7.18
C HIS A 43 2.99 0.21 -8.49
N THR A 44 2.29 -0.91 -8.41
CA THR A 44 1.68 -1.57 -9.57
C THR A 44 0.64 -0.67 -10.24
N ALA A 45 -0.24 -0.03 -9.46
CA ALA A 45 -1.25 0.87 -9.97
C ALA A 45 -0.63 2.11 -10.63
N LEU A 46 0.37 2.73 -10.00
CA LEU A 46 1.07 3.89 -10.53
C LEU A 46 1.78 3.59 -11.87
N HIS A 47 2.49 2.46 -11.95
CA HIS A 47 3.16 2.07 -13.20
C HIS A 47 2.16 1.71 -14.29
N ARG A 48 1.07 1.00 -13.95
CA ARG A 48 0.02 0.67 -14.91
C ARG A 48 -0.62 1.93 -15.47
N LEU A 49 -1.01 2.87 -14.63
CA LEU A 49 -1.63 4.13 -15.05
C LEU A 49 -0.66 5.01 -15.83
N ALA A 50 0.62 5.04 -15.48
CA ALA A 50 1.63 5.74 -16.26
C ALA A 50 1.76 5.19 -17.68
N ASN A 51 1.77 3.86 -17.84
CA ASN A 51 1.79 3.24 -19.17
C ASN A 51 0.51 3.55 -19.97
N LEU A 52 -0.66 3.55 -19.33
CA LEU A 52 -1.91 3.93 -19.99
C LEU A 52 -1.91 5.41 -20.39
N GLN A 53 -1.33 6.31 -19.61
CA GLN A 53 -1.15 7.72 -19.96
C GLN A 53 -0.30 7.89 -21.22
N GLU A 54 0.80 7.14 -21.33
CA GLU A 54 1.65 7.18 -22.52
C GLU A 54 0.91 6.64 -23.76
N GLN A 55 0.15 5.57 -23.63
CA GLN A 55 -0.68 5.05 -24.72
C GLN A 55 -1.74 6.07 -25.14
N TYR A 56 -2.44 6.65 -24.19
CA TYR A 56 -3.44 7.68 -24.45
C TYR A 56 -2.84 8.89 -25.17
N TYR A 57 -1.63 9.32 -24.76
CA TYR A 57 -0.92 10.41 -25.41
C TYR A 57 -0.57 10.12 -26.88
N LEU A 58 -0.20 8.88 -27.21
CA LEU A 58 0.07 8.48 -28.60
C LEU A 58 -1.16 8.67 -29.50
N ASP A 59 -2.34 8.39 -28.96
CA ASP A 59 -3.61 8.46 -29.69
C ASP A 59 -4.21 9.88 -29.71
N GLN A 60 -4.20 10.55 -28.57
CA GLN A 60 -4.91 11.82 -28.35
C GLN A 60 -4.02 13.06 -28.38
N ARG A 61 -2.67 12.89 -28.39
CA ARG A 61 -1.68 13.97 -28.32
C ARG A 61 -1.79 14.87 -27.08
N GLN A 62 -2.41 14.34 -26.02
CA GLN A 62 -2.55 14.96 -24.73
C GLN A 62 -2.69 13.88 -23.65
N TYR A 63 -2.32 14.20 -22.42
CA TYR A 63 -2.52 13.30 -21.28
C TYR A 63 -3.96 13.37 -20.77
N ALA A 64 -4.47 12.24 -20.28
CA ALA A 64 -5.82 12.17 -19.71
C ALA A 64 -5.85 12.83 -18.33
N ALA A 65 -6.65 13.88 -18.20
CA ALA A 65 -6.89 14.55 -16.91
C ALA A 65 -7.90 13.79 -16.03
N ASP A 66 -8.60 12.83 -16.61
CA ASP A 66 -9.57 11.97 -15.94
C ASP A 66 -9.18 10.50 -16.18
N LEU A 67 -8.98 9.76 -15.09
CA LEU A 67 -8.53 8.36 -15.15
C LEU A 67 -9.61 7.43 -15.76
N THR A 68 -10.87 7.83 -15.79
CA THR A 68 -11.91 7.06 -16.49
C THR A 68 -11.67 6.99 -18.00
N ALA A 69 -11.00 7.99 -18.58
CA ALA A 69 -10.57 7.95 -19.98
C ALA A 69 -9.51 6.88 -20.26
N LEU A 70 -8.82 6.40 -19.21
CA LEU A 70 -7.86 5.30 -19.27
C LEU A 70 -8.49 3.93 -18.99
N GLY A 71 -9.82 3.88 -18.78
CA GLY A 71 -10.57 2.66 -18.48
C GLY A 71 -10.74 2.36 -16.98
N GLU A 72 -10.39 3.30 -16.10
CA GLU A 72 -10.68 3.17 -14.67
C GLU A 72 -12.18 3.37 -14.39
N ALA A 73 -12.67 2.69 -13.35
CA ALA A 73 -14.08 2.82 -12.95
C ALA A 73 -14.40 4.15 -12.29
N ASN A 74 -13.40 4.79 -11.68
CA ASN A 74 -13.54 6.03 -10.92
C ASN A 74 -12.37 6.98 -11.16
N ASN A 75 -12.60 8.26 -10.88
CA ASN A 75 -11.56 9.28 -10.79
C ASN A 75 -11.77 10.09 -9.51
N PRO A 76 -10.88 10.00 -8.51
CA PRO A 76 -9.63 9.22 -8.46
C PRO A 76 -9.87 7.69 -8.54
N ALA A 77 -8.91 6.97 -9.13
CA ALA A 77 -8.96 5.52 -9.24
C ALA A 77 -8.67 4.86 -7.89
N VAL A 78 -9.41 3.79 -7.56
CA VAL A 78 -9.19 3.00 -6.35
C VAL A 78 -8.44 1.73 -6.75
N THR A 79 -7.39 1.37 -6.02
CA THR A 79 -6.65 0.15 -6.27
C THR A 79 -7.49 -1.10 -5.97
N GLU A 80 -7.15 -2.23 -6.56
CA GLU A 80 -7.92 -3.47 -6.47
C GLU A 80 -8.17 -3.92 -5.02
N GLY A 81 -7.18 -3.77 -4.15
CA GLY A 81 -7.32 -4.06 -2.72
C GLY A 81 -7.99 -2.95 -1.91
N GLY A 82 -8.32 -1.82 -2.53
CA GLY A 82 -8.96 -0.68 -1.86
C GLY A 82 -8.04 0.08 -0.87
N ARG A 83 -6.74 -0.23 -0.87
CA ARG A 83 -5.78 0.34 0.09
C ARG A 83 -5.21 1.68 -0.32
N TYR A 84 -5.30 2.00 -1.61
CA TYR A 84 -4.81 3.25 -2.17
C TYR A 84 -5.81 3.86 -3.14
N GLN A 85 -5.78 5.18 -3.21
CA GLN A 85 -6.52 5.95 -4.18
C GLN A 85 -5.51 6.73 -5.04
N VAL A 86 -5.64 6.67 -6.36
CA VAL A 86 -4.72 7.32 -7.28
C VAL A 86 -5.42 8.48 -7.96
N ALA A 87 -4.84 9.66 -7.81
CA ALA A 87 -5.25 10.87 -8.52
C ALA A 87 -4.23 11.22 -9.61
N VAL A 88 -4.68 11.94 -10.63
CA VAL A 88 -3.83 12.46 -11.71
C VAL A 88 -3.91 13.98 -11.76
N ALA A 89 -2.75 14.60 -11.98
CA ALA A 89 -2.63 16.00 -12.38
C ALA A 89 -1.84 16.05 -13.69
N VAL A 90 -2.35 16.77 -14.68
CA VAL A 90 -1.73 16.87 -16.02
C VAL A 90 -1.28 18.29 -16.33
N THR A 91 -0.22 18.37 -17.09
CA THR A 91 0.24 19.59 -17.77
C THR A 91 0.29 19.34 -19.28
N ALA A 92 0.60 20.36 -20.07
CA ALA A 92 0.72 20.20 -21.52
C ALA A 92 1.82 19.19 -21.93
N LEU A 93 2.84 18.97 -21.08
CA LEU A 93 4.03 18.21 -21.40
C LEU A 93 4.24 16.97 -20.51
N SER A 94 3.47 16.82 -19.44
CA SER A 94 3.67 15.74 -18.47
C SER A 94 2.43 15.50 -17.62
N PHE A 95 2.49 14.43 -16.83
CA PHE A 95 1.51 14.11 -15.79
C PHE A 95 2.19 13.77 -14.46
N THR A 96 1.44 13.86 -13.39
CA THR A 96 1.82 13.36 -12.07
C THR A 96 0.70 12.49 -11.53
N LEU A 97 1.02 11.25 -11.22
CA LEU A 97 0.13 10.32 -10.52
C LEU A 97 0.47 10.32 -9.04
N THR A 98 -0.53 10.43 -8.18
CA THR A 98 -0.36 10.42 -6.73
C THR A 98 -1.21 9.32 -6.13
N ALA A 99 -0.57 8.31 -5.53
CA ALA A 99 -1.23 7.28 -4.74
C ALA A 99 -1.29 7.72 -3.28
N THR A 100 -2.48 7.72 -2.71
CA THR A 100 -2.73 8.07 -1.31
C THR A 100 -3.29 6.88 -0.56
N ALA A 101 -2.66 6.51 0.55
CA ALA A 101 -3.10 5.42 1.41
C ALA A 101 -4.49 5.69 1.99
N GLN A 102 -5.34 4.67 2.00
CA GLN A 102 -6.71 4.74 2.47
C GLN A 102 -6.93 3.85 3.70
N GLY A 103 -7.84 4.26 4.57
CA GLY A 103 -8.28 3.45 5.70
C GLY A 103 -7.12 2.98 6.60
N SER A 104 -7.10 1.70 6.91
CA SER A 104 -6.08 1.10 7.77
C SER A 104 -4.67 1.19 7.21
N GLN A 105 -4.48 1.22 5.89
CA GLN A 105 -3.17 1.34 5.27
C GLN A 105 -2.46 2.64 5.65
N ALA A 106 -3.19 3.74 5.78
CA ALA A 106 -2.64 5.02 6.21
C ALA A 106 -2.04 4.96 7.63
N SER A 107 -2.56 4.08 8.49
CA SER A 107 -2.04 3.85 9.84
C SER A 107 -0.93 2.81 9.87
N LEU A 108 -1.07 1.73 9.08
CA LEU A 108 -0.10 0.63 9.02
C LEU A 108 1.24 1.08 8.42
N ASP A 109 1.20 2.01 7.49
CA ASP A 109 2.36 2.55 6.78
C ASP A 109 2.40 4.08 6.84
N ALA A 110 2.33 4.62 8.05
CA ALA A 110 2.27 6.06 8.30
C ALA A 110 3.49 6.84 7.79
N SER A 111 4.61 6.17 7.53
CA SER A 111 5.81 6.79 6.93
C SER A 111 5.65 7.11 5.45
N CYS A 112 4.74 6.42 4.75
CA CYS A 112 4.51 6.56 3.31
C CYS A 112 3.01 6.74 2.99
N PRO A 113 2.38 7.82 3.48
CA PRO A 113 0.96 8.06 3.26
C PRO A 113 0.64 8.38 1.80
N THR A 114 1.60 8.92 1.07
CA THR A 114 1.47 9.28 -0.35
C THR A 114 2.73 8.90 -1.13
N MET A 115 2.54 8.48 -2.37
CA MET A 115 3.63 8.20 -3.32
C MET A 115 3.28 8.79 -4.67
N THR A 116 4.26 9.40 -5.35
CA THR A 116 4.05 10.01 -6.66
C THR A 116 4.93 9.38 -7.72
N LEU A 117 4.41 9.32 -8.94
CA LEU A 117 5.12 8.96 -10.16
C LEU A 117 4.81 10.01 -11.22
N THR A 118 5.83 10.63 -11.79
CA THR A 118 5.69 11.62 -12.85
C THR A 118 5.94 11.01 -14.22
N GLY A 119 5.50 11.67 -15.28
CA GLY A 119 5.68 11.22 -16.65
C GLY A 119 7.15 11.07 -17.08
N ASN A 120 8.09 11.77 -16.43
CA ASN A 120 9.53 11.59 -16.65
C ASN A 120 10.14 10.45 -15.82
N GLY A 121 9.34 9.70 -15.08
CA GLY A 121 9.77 8.59 -14.25
C GLY A 121 10.28 8.95 -12.85
N ALA A 122 10.19 10.22 -12.43
CA ALA A 122 10.58 10.61 -11.08
C ALA A 122 9.60 10.03 -10.05
N LYS A 123 10.16 9.52 -8.95
CA LYS A 123 9.45 8.84 -7.87
C LYS A 123 9.70 9.56 -6.55
N THR A 124 8.65 9.90 -5.83
CA THR A 124 8.78 10.58 -4.54
C THR A 124 7.74 10.08 -3.53
N PRO A 125 8.08 10.05 -2.23
CA PRO A 125 9.42 10.13 -1.68
C PRO A 125 10.22 8.84 -1.98
N GLU A 126 11.53 8.93 -2.16
CA GLU A 126 12.38 7.79 -2.58
C GLU A 126 12.32 6.61 -1.61
N GLU A 127 12.21 6.87 -0.30
CA GLU A 127 12.15 5.85 0.75
C GLU A 127 10.88 4.99 0.70
N CYS A 128 9.89 5.38 -0.08
CA CYS A 128 8.61 4.67 -0.23
C CYS A 128 8.56 3.76 -1.47
N TRP A 129 9.64 3.76 -2.28
CA TRP A 129 9.70 3.03 -3.54
C TRP A 129 10.61 1.79 -3.49
#